data_7e87b736ef39061a1099fafa924f07b1
#
_entry.id   7e87b736ef39061a1099fafa924f07b1
#
_cell.length_a   1.000
_cell.length_b   1.000
_cell.length_c   1.000
_cell.angle_alpha   90.00
_cell.angle_beta   90.00
_cell.angle_gamma   90.00
#
_symmetry.space_group_name_H-M   'P 1'
#
loop_
_entity.id
_entity.type
_entity.pdbx_description
1 polymer ?
#
loop_
_entity_poly.entity_id
_entity_poly.type
_entity_poly.pdbx_seq_one_letter_code
_entity_poly.pdbx_strand_id
1 'polypeptide(L)'
;LRVFGWYCLPRLRPQPLPARVFYPGYISEPTLPKAHAEQGYATFGAAPRGKLKSNGQFNPGYPGLLTHNLVDRQSYAYQGFYLDAIKVVDFLTEQPEVDSERIGIQGSSQGGALALVAAALRPQVKAASVGAPYLTGVVDAIDLTRTYPYEEINDYLRLHPQNRDAMIKTWNYYDCINFADRIQCPIIVYIGLQDDVCPPETAYPLMDKIQSPEKKLYAYDGHGHDANHHLHDEVVDTFFDNQLKT
;
A
#
# COMPACT_ATOMS: atom_id res chain seq x y z
N LEU A 1 14.32 -12.43 7.01
CA LEU A 1 14.63 -11.02 6.79
C LEU A 1 14.15 -10.21 7.99
N ARG A 2 14.96 -9.25 8.48
CA ARG A 2 14.53 -8.29 9.49
C ARG A 2 14.02 -7.03 8.79
N VAL A 3 12.84 -6.54 9.18
CA VAL A 3 12.22 -5.33 8.64
C VAL A 3 12.26 -4.26 9.71
N PHE A 4 12.63 -3.05 9.33
CA PHE A 4 12.70 -1.89 10.20
C PHE A 4 11.41 -1.07 10.12
N GLY A 5 11.12 -0.33 11.17
CA GLY A 5 10.04 0.67 11.19
C GLY A 5 10.21 1.66 12.34
N TRP A 6 9.50 2.76 12.24
CA TRP A 6 9.40 3.77 13.28
C TRP A 6 8.12 3.52 14.08
N TYR A 7 8.24 3.16 15.36
CA TYR A 7 7.12 3.02 16.27
C TYR A 7 7.05 4.22 17.20
N CYS A 8 5.96 4.98 17.16
CA CYS A 8 5.77 6.19 17.96
C CYS A 8 4.53 6.06 18.83
N LEU A 9 4.65 6.51 20.07
CA LEU A 9 3.58 6.55 21.06
C LEU A 9 3.39 7.97 21.57
N PRO A 10 2.17 8.43 21.87
CA PRO A 10 1.94 9.72 22.53
C PRO A 10 2.53 9.72 23.95
N ARG A 11 2.93 10.90 24.43
CA ARG A 11 3.50 11.04 25.77
C ARG A 11 2.51 10.74 26.89
N LEU A 12 1.30 11.26 26.74
CA LEU A 12 0.17 10.99 27.64
C LEU A 12 -0.77 10.02 26.92
N ARG A 13 -0.97 8.86 27.49
CA ARG A 13 -1.67 7.77 26.83
C ARG A 13 -2.62 7.04 27.76
N PRO A 14 -3.93 7.27 27.64
CA PRO A 14 -4.88 6.24 28.07
C PRO A 14 -4.71 5.03 27.15
N GLN A 15 -4.44 3.87 27.74
CA GLN A 15 -4.25 2.63 26.97
C GLN A 15 -5.47 1.72 27.07
N PRO A 16 -5.66 0.80 26.09
CA PRO A 16 -4.89 0.65 24.85
C PRO A 16 -5.25 1.69 23.79
N LEU A 17 -4.31 2.02 22.90
CA LEU A 17 -4.42 3.04 21.88
C LEU A 17 -4.90 2.49 20.52
N PRO A 18 -5.72 3.22 19.76
CA PRO A 18 -5.87 2.93 18.35
C PRO A 18 -4.52 3.10 17.62
N ALA A 19 -4.29 2.31 16.57
CA ALA A 19 -3.03 2.37 15.83
C ALA A 19 -3.22 2.78 14.37
N ARG A 20 -2.23 3.49 13.80
CA ARG A 20 -2.16 3.81 12.36
C ARG A 20 -0.82 3.39 11.78
N VAL A 21 -0.87 2.67 10.65
CA VAL A 21 0.30 2.23 9.88
C VAL A 21 0.43 3.06 8.62
N PHE A 22 1.67 3.45 8.30
CA PHE A 22 2.03 4.24 7.11
C PHE A 22 2.98 3.42 6.25
N TYR A 23 2.54 3.05 5.04
CA TYR A 23 3.36 2.37 4.05
C TYR A 23 3.92 3.34 3.02
N PRO A 24 5.21 3.26 2.67
CA PRO A 24 5.85 4.19 1.74
C PRO A 24 5.58 3.85 0.28
N GLY A 25 5.68 4.85 -0.59
CA GLY A 25 5.69 4.70 -2.05
C GLY A 25 6.93 3.96 -2.58
N TYR A 26 6.99 3.76 -3.90
CA TYR A 26 8.02 2.96 -4.57
C TYR A 26 9.44 3.50 -4.33
N ILE A 27 9.67 4.78 -4.61
CA ILE A 27 10.98 5.44 -4.46
C ILE A 27 11.08 6.28 -3.18
N SER A 28 9.97 6.52 -2.47
CA SER A 28 9.99 7.34 -1.25
C SER A 28 10.45 6.55 -0.04
N GLU A 29 11.22 7.21 0.82
CA GLU A 29 11.59 6.65 2.12
C GLU A 29 10.47 6.88 3.15
N PRO A 30 10.27 5.94 4.07
CA PRO A 30 9.30 6.13 5.15
C PRO A 30 9.71 7.29 6.05
N THR A 31 8.72 8.03 6.52
CA THR A 31 8.89 9.14 7.44
C THR A 31 8.52 8.74 8.87
N LEU A 32 9.03 9.49 9.85
CA LEU A 32 8.67 9.32 11.25
C LEU A 32 7.23 9.84 11.50
N PRO A 33 6.24 8.98 11.83
CA PRO A 33 4.83 9.39 11.90
C PRO A 33 4.47 10.06 13.23
N LYS A 34 5.26 11.06 13.66
CA LYS A 34 5.17 11.71 14.96
C LYS A 34 3.89 12.53 15.12
N ALA A 35 3.49 13.26 14.09
CA ALA A 35 2.32 14.14 14.14
C ALA A 35 1.04 13.36 14.51
N HIS A 36 0.84 12.18 13.90
CA HIS A 36 -0.31 11.34 14.21
C HIS A 36 -0.22 10.68 15.60
N ALA A 37 1.01 10.43 16.11
CA ALA A 37 1.17 10.01 17.49
C ALA A 37 0.72 11.13 18.48
N GLU A 38 1.01 12.39 18.17
CA GLU A 38 0.53 13.54 18.94
C GLU A 38 -1.00 13.69 18.91
N GLN A 39 -1.65 13.17 17.89
CA GLN A 39 -3.12 13.08 17.78
C GLN A 39 -3.75 11.92 18.60
N GLY A 40 -2.93 11.13 19.29
CA GLY A 40 -3.42 10.06 20.21
C GLY A 40 -3.40 8.65 19.62
N TYR A 41 -2.71 8.42 18.51
CA TYR A 41 -2.51 7.09 17.92
C TYR A 41 -1.18 6.46 18.33
N ALA A 42 -1.14 5.14 18.48
CA ALA A 42 0.09 4.39 18.30
C ALA A 42 0.38 4.38 16.79
N THR A 43 1.54 4.84 16.34
CA THR A 43 1.83 4.98 14.92
C THR A 43 3.03 4.16 14.50
N PHE A 44 2.97 3.58 13.31
CA PHE A 44 4.06 2.80 12.73
C PHE A 44 4.37 3.23 11.30
N GLY A 45 5.55 3.82 11.09
CA GLY A 45 6.10 4.09 9.78
C GLY A 45 6.87 2.86 9.29
N ALA A 46 6.29 2.11 8.36
CA ALA A 46 6.87 0.87 7.88
C ALA A 46 8.04 1.14 6.90
N ALA A 47 9.16 0.45 7.09
CA ALA A 47 10.28 0.44 6.17
C ALA A 47 10.45 -0.99 5.61
N PRO A 48 9.63 -1.39 4.61
CA PRO A 48 9.75 -2.72 4.01
C PRO A 48 11.14 -2.92 3.41
N ARG A 49 11.44 -4.14 2.99
CA ARG A 49 12.72 -4.48 2.36
C ARG A 49 13.15 -3.46 1.32
N GLY A 50 14.43 -3.13 1.25
CA GLY A 50 14.96 -2.10 0.37
C GLY A 50 14.86 -0.66 0.89
N LYS A 51 14.24 -0.44 2.07
CA LYS A 51 14.04 0.89 2.67
C LYS A 51 14.83 1.06 3.97
N LEU A 52 15.44 2.25 4.18
CA LEU A 52 16.17 2.59 5.38
C LEU A 52 17.09 1.45 5.88
N LYS A 53 16.97 1.03 7.14
CA LYS A 53 17.74 -0.07 7.73
C LYS A 53 17.34 -1.46 7.22
N SER A 54 16.25 -1.58 6.46
CA SER A 54 15.86 -2.81 5.74
C SER A 54 16.58 -2.94 4.39
N ASN A 55 17.39 -1.95 3.97
CA ASN A 55 18.06 -1.90 2.68
C ASN A 55 19.20 -2.93 2.53
N GLY A 56 19.93 -3.21 3.60
CA GLY A 56 21.17 -4.02 3.54
C GLY A 56 20.98 -5.50 3.18
N GLN A 57 19.76 -6.01 3.15
CA GLN A 57 19.48 -7.42 2.90
C GLN A 57 18.80 -7.70 1.55
N PHE A 58 18.17 -6.68 0.96
CA PHE A 58 17.48 -6.77 -0.32
C PHE A 58 17.30 -5.37 -0.90
N ASN A 59 17.96 -5.09 -2.01
CA ASN A 59 17.75 -3.87 -2.77
C ASN A 59 18.18 -4.07 -4.22
N PRO A 60 17.29 -4.47 -5.12
CA PRO A 60 17.60 -4.60 -6.54
C PRO A 60 17.78 -3.25 -7.26
N GLY A 61 17.53 -2.13 -6.55
CA GLY A 61 17.63 -0.78 -7.11
C GLY A 61 16.35 -0.31 -7.81
N TYR A 62 16.44 0.91 -8.34
CA TYR A 62 15.41 1.54 -9.15
C TYR A 62 16.07 2.17 -10.39
N PRO A 63 15.61 1.89 -11.62
CA PRO A 63 14.67 0.83 -11.98
C PRO A 63 15.25 -0.58 -11.69
N GLY A 64 14.38 -1.60 -11.60
CA GLY A 64 14.78 -3.00 -11.40
C GLY A 64 13.97 -3.75 -10.35
N LEU A 65 13.40 -3.04 -9.35
CA LEU A 65 12.62 -3.66 -8.30
C LEU A 65 11.36 -4.36 -8.83
N LEU A 66 10.63 -3.71 -9.75
CA LEU A 66 9.39 -4.24 -10.30
C LEU A 66 9.62 -5.48 -11.16
N THR A 67 10.80 -5.60 -11.78
CA THR A 67 11.14 -6.71 -12.66
C THR A 67 12.01 -7.77 -12.00
N HIS A 68 12.37 -7.61 -10.72
CA HIS A 68 13.23 -8.58 -10.02
C HIS A 68 12.52 -9.94 -9.85
N ASN A 69 13.02 -10.95 -10.54
CA ASN A 69 12.43 -12.30 -10.63
C ASN A 69 10.99 -12.32 -11.17
N LEU A 70 10.66 -11.41 -12.08
CA LEU A 70 9.34 -11.20 -12.65
C LEU A 70 8.67 -12.46 -13.23
N VAL A 71 9.47 -13.42 -13.69
CA VAL A 71 8.97 -14.65 -14.35
C VAL A 71 8.81 -15.83 -13.41
N ASP A 72 9.19 -15.69 -12.15
CA ASP A 72 9.08 -16.73 -11.14
C ASP A 72 8.26 -16.26 -9.94
N ARG A 73 7.01 -16.71 -9.87
CA ARG A 73 6.09 -16.35 -8.78
C ARG A 73 6.58 -16.74 -7.38
N GLN A 74 7.48 -17.72 -7.25
CA GLN A 74 7.96 -18.19 -5.93
C GLN A 74 9.06 -17.30 -5.36
N SER A 75 9.78 -16.58 -6.23
CA SER A 75 10.88 -15.70 -5.82
C SER A 75 10.66 -14.23 -6.21
N TYR A 76 9.49 -13.90 -6.76
CA TYR A 76 9.17 -12.54 -7.17
C TYR A 76 9.26 -11.56 -6.00
N ALA A 77 9.87 -10.40 -6.23
CA ALA A 77 10.17 -9.42 -5.19
C ALA A 77 8.96 -9.04 -4.33
N TYR A 78 7.79 -8.87 -4.94
CA TYR A 78 6.59 -8.42 -4.23
C TYR A 78 5.98 -9.45 -3.29
N GLN A 79 6.29 -10.74 -3.41
CA GLN A 79 5.96 -11.69 -2.34
C GLN A 79 6.51 -11.20 -1.00
N GLY A 80 7.74 -10.76 -1.02
CA GLY A 80 8.39 -10.29 0.18
C GLY A 80 7.84 -8.98 0.71
N PHE A 81 7.54 -8.01 -0.16
CA PHE A 81 6.92 -6.75 0.25
C PHE A 81 5.55 -6.94 0.89
N TYR A 82 4.74 -7.84 0.36
CA TYR A 82 3.44 -8.18 0.93
C TYR A 82 3.56 -8.84 2.29
N LEU A 83 4.53 -9.76 2.44
CA LEU A 83 4.84 -10.35 3.75
C LEU A 83 5.34 -9.31 4.76
N ASP A 84 6.16 -8.35 4.34
CA ASP A 84 6.62 -7.28 5.21
C ASP A 84 5.45 -6.41 5.68
N ALA A 85 4.51 -6.06 4.78
CA ALA A 85 3.31 -5.28 5.14
C ALA A 85 2.42 -6.02 6.15
N ILE A 86 2.17 -7.30 5.92
CA ILE A 86 1.39 -8.16 6.82
C ILE A 86 2.05 -8.23 8.21
N LYS A 87 3.37 -8.39 8.28
CA LYS A 87 4.12 -8.50 9.52
C LYS A 87 4.09 -7.22 10.36
N VAL A 88 3.89 -6.07 9.76
CA VAL A 88 3.68 -4.82 10.53
C VAL A 88 2.37 -4.88 11.31
N VAL A 89 1.29 -5.38 10.70
CA VAL A 89 0.01 -5.56 11.40
C VAL A 89 0.17 -6.60 12.53
N ASP A 90 0.79 -7.76 12.24
CA ASP A 90 1.08 -8.80 13.24
C ASP A 90 1.86 -8.22 14.43
N PHE A 91 2.90 -7.42 14.16
CA PHE A 91 3.70 -6.76 15.20
C PHE A 91 2.84 -5.85 16.09
N LEU A 92 1.96 -5.04 15.51
CA LEU A 92 1.13 -4.11 16.27
C LEU A 92 0.10 -4.83 17.15
N THR A 93 -0.45 -5.95 16.70
CA THR A 93 -1.40 -6.75 17.50
C THR A 93 -0.77 -7.36 18.76
N GLU A 94 0.56 -7.50 18.77
CA GLU A 94 1.32 -8.04 19.91
C GLU A 94 1.77 -6.94 20.90
N GLN A 95 1.58 -5.64 20.57
CA GLN A 95 2.02 -4.56 21.45
C GLN A 95 1.00 -4.28 22.55
N PRO A 96 1.41 -4.28 23.84
CA PRO A 96 0.48 -4.04 24.95
C PRO A 96 -0.15 -2.65 24.96
N GLU A 97 0.45 -1.70 24.26
CA GLU A 97 -0.05 -0.33 24.14
C GLU A 97 -1.12 -0.18 23.04
N VAL A 98 -1.29 -1.18 22.17
CA VAL A 98 -2.18 -1.12 21.00
C VAL A 98 -3.46 -1.89 21.26
N ASP A 99 -4.59 -1.28 20.91
CA ASP A 99 -5.85 -1.98 20.78
C ASP A 99 -5.89 -2.72 19.42
N SER A 100 -5.78 -4.03 19.46
CA SER A 100 -5.78 -4.89 18.27
C SER A 100 -7.07 -4.81 17.46
N GLU A 101 -8.17 -4.31 18.05
CA GLU A 101 -9.45 -4.10 17.37
C GLU A 101 -9.58 -2.70 16.77
N ARG A 102 -8.54 -1.85 16.85
CA ARG A 102 -8.55 -0.48 16.34
C ARG A 102 -7.27 -0.15 15.54
N ILE A 103 -6.95 -0.99 14.55
CA ILE A 103 -5.78 -0.80 13.67
C ILE A 103 -6.24 -0.27 12.30
N GLY A 104 -5.77 0.92 11.94
CA GLY A 104 -5.94 1.51 10.61
C GLY A 104 -4.64 1.47 9.81
N ILE A 105 -4.75 1.35 8.51
CA ILE A 105 -3.59 1.33 7.60
C ILE A 105 -3.75 2.28 6.44
N GLN A 106 -2.65 2.89 6.01
CA GLN A 106 -2.68 3.82 4.89
C GLN A 106 -1.41 3.81 4.06
N GLY A 107 -1.54 4.22 2.82
CA GLY A 107 -0.44 4.44 1.91
C GLY A 107 -0.91 4.91 0.54
N SER A 108 0.01 5.48 -0.22
CA SER A 108 -0.22 5.90 -1.60
C SER A 108 0.76 5.20 -2.53
N SER A 109 0.37 5.00 -3.78
CA SER A 109 1.20 4.31 -4.78
C SER A 109 1.55 2.89 -4.31
N GLN A 110 2.82 2.50 -4.24
CA GLN A 110 3.24 1.22 -3.64
C GLN A 110 2.71 1.06 -2.21
N GLY A 111 2.68 2.13 -1.42
CA GLY A 111 2.10 2.10 -0.08
C GLY A 111 0.62 1.75 -0.10
N GLY A 112 -0.11 2.20 -1.12
CA GLY A 112 -1.51 1.82 -1.37
C GLY A 112 -1.67 0.34 -1.66
N ALA A 113 -0.80 -0.23 -2.50
CA ALA A 113 -0.76 -1.67 -2.77
C ALA A 113 -0.50 -2.49 -1.49
N LEU A 114 0.46 -2.06 -0.67
CA LEU A 114 0.79 -2.72 0.60
C LEU A 114 -0.37 -2.64 1.60
N ALA A 115 -1.07 -1.50 1.65
CA ALA A 115 -2.28 -1.33 2.46
C ALA A 115 -3.42 -2.25 1.98
N LEU A 116 -3.68 -2.32 0.67
CA LEU A 116 -4.69 -3.22 0.10
C LEU A 116 -4.45 -4.69 0.50
N VAL A 117 -3.22 -5.16 0.31
CA VAL A 117 -2.87 -6.55 0.63
C VAL A 117 -2.95 -6.82 2.14
N ALA A 118 -2.50 -5.89 2.98
CA ALA A 118 -2.61 -6.03 4.43
C ALA A 118 -4.07 -6.03 4.88
N ALA A 119 -4.93 -5.15 4.35
CA ALA A 119 -6.37 -5.13 4.62
C ALA A 119 -7.05 -6.44 4.21
N ALA A 120 -6.67 -7.00 3.06
CA ALA A 120 -7.24 -8.25 2.55
C ALA A 120 -6.85 -9.49 3.36
N LEU A 121 -5.66 -9.49 3.98
CA LEU A 121 -5.08 -10.67 4.60
C LEU A 121 -5.00 -10.60 6.13
N ARG A 122 -5.42 -9.48 6.74
CA ARG A 122 -5.45 -9.31 8.21
C ARG A 122 -6.79 -8.73 8.67
N PRO A 123 -7.66 -9.54 9.27
CA PRO A 123 -8.97 -9.09 9.78
C PRO A 123 -8.85 -8.12 10.96
N GLN A 124 -7.65 -7.99 11.55
CA GLN A 124 -7.33 -6.98 12.55
C GLN A 124 -7.31 -5.56 11.98
N VAL A 125 -7.20 -5.41 10.66
CA VAL A 125 -7.33 -4.10 10.00
C VAL A 125 -8.80 -3.68 10.03
N LYS A 126 -9.08 -2.55 10.70
CA LYS A 126 -10.44 -2.03 10.89
C LYS A 126 -10.77 -0.85 9.97
N ALA A 127 -9.77 -0.24 9.38
CA ALA A 127 -9.96 0.83 8.39
C ALA A 127 -8.76 0.92 7.45
N ALA A 128 -8.99 1.23 6.18
CA ALA A 128 -7.92 1.42 5.20
C ALA A 128 -8.09 2.69 4.37
N SER A 129 -6.99 3.40 4.11
CA SER A 129 -6.93 4.53 3.19
C SER A 129 -5.87 4.30 2.13
N VAL A 130 -6.27 4.35 0.86
CA VAL A 130 -5.45 3.95 -0.29
C VAL A 130 -5.42 5.05 -1.33
N GLY A 131 -4.26 5.66 -1.55
CA GLY A 131 -4.05 6.67 -2.59
C GLY A 131 -3.41 6.09 -3.84
N ALA A 132 -3.84 6.55 -5.02
CA ALA A 132 -3.22 6.23 -6.31
C ALA A 132 -2.74 4.76 -6.37
N PRO A 133 -3.64 3.75 -6.26
CA PRO A 133 -3.28 2.36 -5.98
C PRO A 133 -2.38 1.77 -7.07
N TYR A 134 -1.12 1.50 -6.72
CA TYR A 134 -0.15 0.81 -7.56
C TYR A 134 -0.36 -0.71 -7.51
N LEU A 135 0.16 -1.45 -8.47
CA LEU A 135 0.07 -2.91 -8.58
C LEU A 135 -1.39 -3.42 -8.67
N THR A 136 -2.25 -2.62 -9.26
CA THR A 136 -3.66 -2.93 -9.47
C THR A 136 -3.94 -2.95 -10.97
N GLY A 137 -4.45 -4.06 -11.50
CA GLY A 137 -4.67 -4.24 -12.94
C GLY A 137 -3.36 -4.11 -13.73
N VAL A 138 -2.27 -4.75 -13.27
CA VAL A 138 -0.91 -4.51 -13.78
C VAL A 138 -0.79 -4.81 -15.28
N VAL A 139 -1.47 -5.84 -15.77
CA VAL A 139 -1.43 -6.20 -17.20
C VAL A 139 -2.07 -5.11 -18.07
N ASP A 140 -3.12 -4.46 -17.57
CA ASP A 140 -3.75 -3.32 -18.27
C ASP A 140 -2.90 -2.05 -18.08
N ALA A 141 -2.37 -1.83 -16.87
CA ALA A 141 -1.58 -0.65 -16.55
C ALA A 141 -0.34 -0.50 -17.47
N ILE A 142 0.37 -1.58 -17.79
CA ILE A 142 1.53 -1.54 -18.69
C ILE A 142 1.17 -1.16 -20.12
N ASP A 143 -0.09 -1.29 -20.51
CA ASP A 143 -0.59 -0.85 -21.81
C ASP A 143 -1.13 0.59 -21.79
N LEU A 144 -1.61 1.06 -20.61
CA LEU A 144 -2.19 2.38 -20.39
C LEU A 144 -1.14 3.48 -20.18
N THR A 145 -0.02 3.17 -19.53
CA THR A 145 1.03 4.16 -19.26
C THR A 145 2.39 3.79 -19.84
N ARG A 146 3.22 4.82 -20.06
CA ARG A 146 4.64 4.71 -20.44
C ARG A 146 5.54 5.35 -19.37
N THR A 147 4.99 5.58 -18.19
CA THR A 147 5.71 6.18 -17.05
C THR A 147 6.22 5.10 -16.11
N TYR A 148 7.43 5.31 -15.57
CA TYR A 148 7.96 4.45 -14.51
C TYR A 148 7.12 4.57 -13.22
N PRO A 149 6.96 3.47 -12.49
CA PRO A 149 7.69 2.21 -12.61
C PRO A 149 7.08 1.17 -13.55
N TYR A 150 5.86 1.32 -14.06
CA TYR A 150 5.26 0.31 -14.96
C TYR A 150 6.06 0.13 -16.25
N GLU A 151 6.70 1.17 -16.77
CA GLU A 151 7.54 1.08 -17.96
C GLU A 151 8.75 0.14 -17.77
N GLU A 152 9.16 -0.18 -16.53
CA GLU A 152 10.17 -1.22 -16.27
C GLU A 152 9.76 -2.58 -16.86
N ILE A 153 8.47 -2.92 -16.79
CA ILE A 153 7.96 -4.18 -17.37
C ILE A 153 8.03 -4.13 -18.88
N ASN A 154 7.65 -3.01 -19.48
CA ASN A 154 7.71 -2.83 -20.93
C ASN A 154 9.15 -2.89 -21.44
N ASP A 155 10.09 -2.24 -20.77
CA ASP A 155 11.52 -2.31 -21.09
C ASP A 155 12.05 -3.75 -20.97
N TYR A 156 11.70 -4.44 -19.90
CA TYR A 156 12.05 -5.85 -19.73
C TYR A 156 11.50 -6.72 -20.86
N LEU A 157 10.23 -6.53 -21.25
CA LEU A 157 9.60 -7.32 -22.31
C LEU A 157 10.12 -6.98 -23.71
N ARG A 158 10.63 -5.76 -23.97
CA ARG A 158 11.33 -5.43 -25.21
C ARG A 158 12.60 -6.25 -25.39
N LEU A 159 13.31 -6.52 -24.28
CA LEU A 159 14.52 -7.35 -24.27
C LEU A 159 14.21 -8.86 -24.17
N HIS A 160 13.11 -9.23 -23.55
CA HIS A 160 12.73 -10.61 -23.25
C HIS A 160 11.28 -10.91 -23.65
N PRO A 161 10.88 -10.75 -24.94
CA PRO A 161 9.48 -10.90 -25.36
C PRO A 161 8.91 -12.30 -25.11
N GLN A 162 9.75 -13.33 -25.05
CA GLN A 162 9.37 -14.71 -24.72
C GLN A 162 8.86 -14.88 -23.28
N ASN A 163 9.13 -13.92 -22.40
CA ASN A 163 8.76 -13.99 -20.99
C ASN A 163 7.37 -13.41 -20.68
N ARG A 164 6.64 -12.89 -21.66
CA ARG A 164 5.34 -12.24 -21.45
C ARG A 164 4.34 -13.16 -20.72
N ASP A 165 4.20 -14.40 -21.15
CA ASP A 165 3.25 -15.33 -20.54
C ASP A 165 3.63 -15.70 -19.11
N ALA A 166 4.93 -15.85 -18.83
CA ALA A 166 5.42 -16.13 -17.49
C ALA A 166 5.20 -14.92 -16.55
N MET A 167 5.40 -13.70 -17.05
CA MET A 167 5.11 -12.45 -16.36
C MET A 167 3.61 -12.35 -16.00
N ILE A 168 2.72 -12.58 -16.96
CA ILE A 168 1.26 -12.56 -16.72
C ILE A 168 0.87 -13.59 -15.65
N LYS A 169 1.42 -14.81 -15.71
CA LYS A 169 1.18 -15.84 -14.68
C LYS A 169 1.65 -15.41 -13.30
N THR A 170 2.77 -14.68 -13.21
CA THR A 170 3.27 -14.13 -11.94
C THR A 170 2.32 -13.06 -11.43
N TRP A 171 1.91 -12.10 -12.27
CA TRP A 171 0.99 -11.02 -11.87
C TRP A 171 -0.40 -11.51 -11.49
N ASN A 172 -0.90 -12.58 -12.07
CA ASN A 172 -2.15 -13.22 -11.62
C ASN A 172 -2.10 -13.66 -10.14
N TYR A 173 -0.92 -13.73 -9.54
CA TYR A 173 -0.71 -14.03 -8.13
C TYR A 173 -0.56 -12.79 -7.25
N TYR A 174 0.00 -11.70 -7.79
CA TYR A 174 0.41 -10.54 -6.99
C TYR A 174 -0.36 -9.27 -7.28
N ASP A 175 -1.19 -9.25 -8.31
CA ASP A 175 -2.05 -8.11 -8.61
C ASP A 175 -3.03 -7.85 -7.46
N CYS A 176 -3.02 -6.60 -6.95
CA CYS A 176 -3.84 -6.21 -5.81
C CYS A 176 -5.34 -6.41 -6.05
N ILE A 177 -5.79 -6.37 -7.31
CA ILE A 177 -7.19 -6.61 -7.67
C ILE A 177 -7.67 -8.02 -7.29
N ASN A 178 -6.74 -8.98 -7.20
CA ASN A 178 -7.04 -10.37 -6.83
C ASN A 178 -7.11 -10.62 -5.32
N PHE A 179 -6.84 -9.60 -4.52
CA PHE A 179 -7.03 -9.62 -3.07
C PHE A 179 -8.28 -8.84 -2.63
N ALA A 180 -8.82 -8.00 -3.52
CA ALA A 180 -9.83 -7.00 -3.19
C ALA A 180 -11.13 -7.59 -2.63
N ASP A 181 -11.54 -8.78 -3.07
CA ASP A 181 -12.74 -9.49 -2.61
C ASP A 181 -12.68 -9.92 -1.13
N ARG A 182 -11.49 -9.89 -0.53
CA ARG A 182 -11.28 -10.20 0.89
C ARG A 182 -11.35 -8.98 1.80
N ILE A 183 -11.37 -7.77 1.24
CA ILE A 183 -11.41 -6.53 2.02
C ILE A 183 -12.84 -6.30 2.52
N GLN A 184 -13.03 -6.39 3.85
CA GLN A 184 -14.31 -6.25 4.52
C GLN A 184 -14.36 -4.98 5.39
N CYS A 185 -13.22 -4.42 5.78
CA CYS A 185 -13.16 -3.22 6.61
C CYS A 185 -13.57 -1.98 5.80
N PRO A 186 -14.08 -0.92 6.45
CA PRO A 186 -14.23 0.41 5.84
C PRO A 186 -12.98 0.83 5.08
N ILE A 187 -13.17 1.32 3.85
CA ILE A 187 -12.05 1.72 2.99
C ILE A 187 -12.37 2.95 2.16
N ILE A 188 -11.44 3.89 2.14
CA ILE A 188 -11.44 4.99 1.18
C ILE A 188 -10.30 4.81 0.19
N VAL A 189 -10.61 5.05 -1.09
CA VAL A 189 -9.63 5.08 -2.19
C VAL A 189 -9.68 6.46 -2.82
N TYR A 190 -8.52 7.04 -3.16
CA TYR A 190 -8.44 8.32 -3.82
C TYR A 190 -7.45 8.31 -4.98
N ILE A 191 -7.83 8.93 -6.08
CA ILE A 191 -7.09 8.94 -7.35
C ILE A 191 -7.11 10.32 -7.98
N GLY A 192 -6.06 10.65 -8.74
CA GLY A 192 -6.05 11.76 -9.68
C GLY A 192 -6.48 11.26 -11.07
N LEU A 193 -7.38 11.98 -11.73
CA LEU A 193 -7.88 11.57 -13.04
C LEU A 193 -6.85 11.75 -14.17
N GLN A 194 -5.78 12.50 -13.93
CA GLN A 194 -4.65 12.68 -14.85
C GLN A 194 -3.39 11.95 -14.38
N ASP A 195 -3.54 10.90 -13.57
CA ASP A 195 -2.41 10.11 -13.10
C ASP A 195 -1.82 9.25 -14.24
N ASP A 196 -0.61 9.59 -14.67
CA ASP A 196 0.14 8.88 -15.69
C ASP A 196 1.12 7.83 -15.13
N VAL A 197 1.24 7.75 -13.80
CA VAL A 197 2.04 6.77 -13.06
C VAL A 197 1.22 5.54 -12.70
N CYS A 198 0.07 5.76 -12.04
CA CYS A 198 -0.91 4.71 -11.71
C CYS A 198 -2.23 5.04 -12.43
N PRO A 199 -2.47 4.50 -13.62
CA PRO A 199 -3.63 4.85 -14.43
C PRO A 199 -4.94 4.74 -13.65
N PRO A 200 -5.76 5.81 -13.57
CA PRO A 200 -6.97 5.82 -12.77
C PRO A 200 -7.99 4.76 -13.20
N GLU A 201 -7.94 4.32 -14.45
CA GLU A 201 -8.79 3.27 -15.01
C GLU A 201 -8.68 1.96 -14.23
N THR A 202 -7.52 1.68 -13.64
CA THR A 202 -7.28 0.45 -12.87
C THR A 202 -7.96 0.45 -11.49
N ALA A 203 -8.31 1.63 -10.98
CA ALA A 203 -8.98 1.77 -9.68
C ALA A 203 -10.46 1.38 -9.70
N TYR A 204 -11.14 1.53 -10.83
CA TYR A 204 -12.57 1.20 -10.92
C TYR A 204 -12.83 -0.30 -10.76
N PRO A 205 -12.15 -1.21 -11.50
CA PRO A 205 -12.29 -2.65 -11.27
C PRO A 205 -11.88 -3.09 -9.87
N LEU A 206 -10.90 -2.41 -9.24
CA LEU A 206 -10.55 -2.64 -7.85
C LEU A 206 -11.74 -2.35 -6.93
N MET A 207 -12.37 -1.17 -7.10
CA MET A 207 -13.53 -0.76 -6.30
C MET A 207 -14.70 -1.71 -6.47
N ASP A 208 -14.95 -2.21 -7.68
CA ASP A 208 -16.03 -3.15 -7.94
C ASP A 208 -15.86 -4.47 -7.16
N LYS A 209 -14.61 -4.93 -7.01
CA LYS A 209 -14.29 -6.18 -6.30
C LYS A 209 -14.28 -6.08 -4.79
N ILE A 210 -13.99 -4.91 -4.21
CA ILE A 210 -13.98 -4.72 -2.76
C ILE A 210 -15.36 -5.03 -2.17
N GLN A 211 -15.42 -5.89 -1.16
CA GLN A 211 -16.65 -6.36 -0.54
C GLN A 211 -17.07 -5.56 0.70
N SER A 212 -16.28 -4.57 1.11
CA SER A 212 -16.66 -3.69 2.22
C SER A 212 -17.99 -2.98 1.93
N PRO A 213 -18.95 -2.97 2.89
CA PRO A 213 -20.17 -2.18 2.78
C PRO A 213 -19.91 -0.67 2.86
N GLU A 214 -18.78 -0.27 3.45
CA GLU A 214 -18.34 1.12 3.61
C GLU A 214 -17.10 1.38 2.74
N LYS A 215 -17.30 1.42 1.41
CA LYS A 215 -16.24 1.75 0.46
C LYS A 215 -16.55 3.04 -0.29
N LYS A 216 -15.55 3.90 -0.45
CA LYS A 216 -15.71 5.16 -1.18
C LYS A 216 -14.51 5.46 -2.05
N LEU A 217 -14.78 5.87 -3.31
CA LEU A 217 -13.78 6.38 -4.23
C LEU A 217 -13.88 7.90 -4.31
N TYR A 218 -12.74 8.58 -4.15
CA TYR A 218 -12.57 10.01 -4.42
C TYR A 218 -11.73 10.16 -5.68
N ALA A 219 -12.30 10.77 -6.71
CA ALA A 219 -11.64 11.02 -7.98
C ALA A 219 -11.46 12.53 -8.16
N TYR A 220 -10.22 12.97 -8.33
CA TYR A 220 -9.85 14.37 -8.40
C TYR A 220 -9.46 14.75 -9.82
N ASP A 221 -10.31 15.56 -10.46
CA ASP A 221 -10.01 16.16 -11.76
C ASP A 221 -8.95 17.26 -11.62
N GLY A 222 -8.05 17.34 -12.59
CA GLY A 222 -6.90 18.27 -12.58
C GLY A 222 -5.71 17.79 -11.75
N HIS A 223 -5.76 16.57 -11.18
CA HIS A 223 -4.69 15.99 -10.39
C HIS A 223 -4.11 14.73 -11.03
N GLY A 224 -2.79 14.60 -10.96
CA GLY A 224 -2.02 13.42 -11.38
C GLY A 224 -1.76 12.47 -10.23
N HIS A 225 -0.52 11.97 -10.14
CA HIS A 225 -0.10 11.00 -9.10
C HIS A 225 -0.13 11.55 -7.67
N ASP A 226 -0.25 12.86 -7.49
CA ASP A 226 -0.49 13.49 -6.21
C ASP A 226 -1.88 13.20 -5.64
N ALA A 227 -2.85 12.89 -6.50
CA ALA A 227 -4.24 12.58 -6.14
C ALA A 227 -4.84 13.57 -5.12
N ASN A 228 -4.44 14.86 -5.23
CA ASN A 228 -4.88 15.96 -4.35
C ASN A 228 -4.62 15.70 -2.85
N HIS A 229 -3.51 15.03 -2.50
CA HIS A 229 -3.26 14.59 -1.12
C HIS A 229 -3.35 15.74 -0.09
N HIS A 230 -2.96 16.97 -0.42
CA HIS A 230 -3.01 18.12 0.49
C HIS A 230 -4.40 18.38 1.06
N LEU A 231 -5.44 18.31 0.23
CA LEU A 231 -6.83 18.48 0.70
C LEU A 231 -7.42 17.14 1.17
N HIS A 232 -6.93 16.03 0.63
CA HIS A 232 -7.42 14.71 0.99
C HIS A 232 -6.94 14.24 2.37
N ASP A 233 -5.82 14.73 2.87
CA ASP A 233 -5.29 14.37 4.20
C ASP A 233 -6.29 14.63 5.33
N GLU A 234 -7.06 15.73 5.27
CA GLU A 234 -8.14 16.00 6.24
C GLU A 234 -9.27 14.98 6.16
N VAL A 235 -9.59 14.51 4.95
CA VAL A 235 -10.58 13.43 4.75
C VAL A 235 -10.09 12.13 5.36
N VAL A 236 -8.80 11.80 5.16
CA VAL A 236 -8.16 10.61 5.72
C VAL A 236 -8.14 10.65 7.25
N ASP A 237 -7.75 11.79 7.83
CA ASP A 237 -7.71 11.95 9.29
C ASP A 237 -9.10 11.83 9.90
N THR A 238 -10.11 12.52 9.32
CA THR A 238 -11.49 12.42 9.75
C THR A 238 -12.03 10.99 9.63
N PHE A 239 -11.71 10.29 8.54
CA PHE A 239 -12.10 8.91 8.32
C PHE A 239 -11.55 8.00 9.42
N PHE A 240 -10.25 8.07 9.72
CA PHE A 240 -9.65 7.23 10.77
C PHE A 240 -10.15 7.61 12.17
N ASP A 241 -10.38 8.89 12.46
CA ASP A 241 -10.92 9.30 13.74
C ASP A 241 -12.33 8.70 13.96
N ASN A 242 -13.16 8.69 12.94
CA ASN A 242 -14.50 8.09 13.00
C ASN A 242 -14.47 6.56 13.12
N GLN A 243 -13.49 5.88 12.53
CA GLN A 243 -13.44 4.42 12.52
C GLN A 243 -12.67 3.84 13.71
N LEU A 244 -11.75 4.59 14.33
CA LEU A 244 -10.81 4.04 15.30
C LEU A 244 -10.89 4.67 16.69
N LYS A 245 -11.48 5.89 16.83
CA LYS A 245 -11.58 6.59 18.14
C LYS A 245 -12.97 6.57 18.77
N THR A 246 -13.95 6.02 18.07
CA THR A 246 -15.33 5.89 18.55
C THR A 246 -15.54 4.61 19.33
#